data_7e7a00eddcf1c64a80359ae7e78cc7fa
#
_entry.id   7e7a00eddcf1c64a80359ae7e78cc7fa
#
_cell.length_a   1.000
_cell.length_b   1.000
_cell.length_c   1.000
_cell.angle_alpha   90.00
_cell.angle_beta   90.00
_cell.angle_gamma   90.00
#
_symmetry.space_group_name_H-M   'P 1'
#
loop_
_entity.id
_entity.type
_entity.pdbx_description
1 polymer ?
#
loop_
_entity_poly.entity_id
_entity_poly.type
_entity_poly.pdbx_seq_one_letter_code
_entity_poly.pdbx_strand_id
1 'polypeptide(L)'
;MTTKEKIYANAIELFAKNGYHNLGMRDLAKSVGIRASSIYNHYKSKEDILMEIAHELMTELSEHVYPLYKRLDLSPRAFFVNLSIETNNFFELPRINKLTKLLIPLEFEIPRLKNLLHVEFIQKPRTSFNYYFQTLMRKGQMKQADPMLAAKMYHSFFVYHFYEKYLLEEPDNFLTNYESLFRSHITLFMDYFNIN
;
A
#
# COMPACT_ATOMS: atom_id res chain seq x y z
N MET A 1 8.22 20.32 -18.54
CA MET A 1 7.68 20.25 -17.17
C MET A 1 6.91 21.54 -16.87
N THR A 2 5.61 21.42 -16.64
CA THR A 2 4.72 22.53 -16.28
C THR A 2 4.98 23.03 -14.87
N THR A 3 4.47 24.20 -14.52
CA THR A 3 4.59 24.73 -13.14
C THR A 3 3.92 23.78 -12.12
N LYS A 4 2.79 23.19 -12.46
CA LYS A 4 2.11 22.21 -11.59
C LYS A 4 2.97 20.97 -11.34
N GLU A 5 3.56 20.41 -12.37
CA GLU A 5 4.48 19.26 -12.25
C GLU A 5 5.72 19.58 -11.41
N LYS A 6 6.26 20.81 -11.53
CA LYS A 6 7.39 21.26 -10.69
C LYS A 6 6.98 21.35 -9.22
N ILE A 7 5.81 21.93 -8.91
CA ILE A 7 5.29 22.01 -7.53
C ILE A 7 5.13 20.60 -6.97
N TYR A 8 4.51 19.69 -7.72
CA TYR A 8 4.28 18.31 -7.35
C TYR A 8 5.59 17.57 -7.03
N ALA A 9 6.54 17.59 -7.95
CA ALA A 9 7.83 16.91 -7.77
C ALA A 9 8.60 17.45 -6.57
N ASN A 10 8.64 18.80 -6.39
CA ASN A 10 9.30 19.43 -5.25
C ASN A 10 8.59 19.13 -3.93
N ALA A 11 7.25 19.03 -3.94
CA ALA A 11 6.48 18.71 -2.75
C ALA A 11 6.84 17.33 -2.20
N ILE A 12 6.95 16.30 -3.07
CA ILE A 12 7.38 14.96 -2.66
C ILE A 12 8.74 15.02 -1.96
N GLU A 13 9.73 15.69 -2.58
CA GLU A 13 11.07 15.78 -2.02
C GLU A 13 11.10 16.53 -0.69
N LEU A 14 10.41 17.65 -0.62
CA LEU A 14 10.40 18.50 0.57
C LEU A 14 9.62 17.86 1.72
N PHE A 15 8.47 17.23 1.44
CA PHE A 15 7.70 16.52 2.47
C PHE A 15 8.48 15.33 3.02
N ALA A 16 9.16 14.56 2.16
CA ALA A 16 9.99 13.44 2.60
C ALA A 16 11.21 13.89 3.42
N LYS A 17 11.82 15.03 3.07
CA LYS A 17 13.04 15.54 3.74
C LYS A 17 12.75 16.29 5.04
N ASN A 18 11.73 17.16 5.03
CA ASN A 18 11.50 18.13 6.11
C ASN A 18 10.25 17.78 6.96
N GLY A 19 9.51 16.76 6.57
CA GLY A 19 8.21 16.41 7.16
C GLY A 19 7.07 17.27 6.60
N TYR A 20 5.91 16.65 6.46
CA TYR A 20 4.71 17.29 5.92
C TYR A 20 4.28 18.53 6.72
N HIS A 21 4.30 18.45 8.05
CA HIS A 21 3.81 19.54 8.93
C HIS A 21 4.67 20.78 8.91
N ASN A 22 5.97 20.63 8.72
CA ASN A 22 6.95 21.72 8.80
C ASN A 22 6.97 22.64 7.56
N LEU A 23 6.18 22.30 6.54
CA LEU A 23 6.15 23.04 5.26
C LEU A 23 4.78 23.65 5.00
N GLY A 24 4.79 24.91 4.53
CA GLY A 24 3.61 25.61 4.08
C GLY A 24 3.56 25.79 2.55
N MET A 25 2.41 26.26 2.04
CA MET A 25 2.25 26.59 0.62
C MET A 25 3.26 27.65 0.14
N ARG A 26 3.69 28.56 1.03
CA ARG A 26 4.70 29.58 0.70
C ARG A 26 6.09 28.95 0.47
N ASP A 27 6.44 27.95 1.24
CA ASP A 27 7.73 27.24 1.10
C ASP A 27 7.76 26.46 -0.21
N LEU A 28 6.67 25.82 -0.56
CA LEU A 28 6.51 25.13 -1.85
C LEU A 28 6.56 26.10 -3.03
N ALA A 29 5.92 27.27 -2.95
CA ALA A 29 6.01 28.29 -3.99
C ALA A 29 7.44 28.80 -4.16
N LYS A 30 8.14 29.07 -3.06
CA LYS A 30 9.55 29.49 -3.05
C LYS A 30 10.45 28.43 -3.69
N SER A 31 10.24 27.14 -3.42
CA SER A 31 11.08 26.04 -3.94
C SER A 31 11.06 25.93 -5.46
N VAL A 32 9.99 26.39 -6.11
CA VAL A 32 9.83 26.37 -7.58
C VAL A 32 9.98 27.76 -8.21
N GLY A 33 10.31 28.78 -7.44
CA GLY A 33 10.58 30.14 -7.93
C GLY A 33 9.34 30.91 -8.36
N ILE A 34 8.16 30.63 -7.78
CA ILE A 34 6.92 31.36 -8.07
C ILE A 34 6.45 32.19 -6.87
N ARG A 35 5.57 33.18 -7.13
CA ARG A 35 4.96 33.97 -6.07
C ARG A 35 4.03 33.10 -5.21
N ALA A 36 3.96 33.38 -3.92
CA ALA A 36 3.08 32.65 -2.99
C ALA A 36 1.60 32.69 -3.38
N SER A 37 1.14 33.74 -4.04
CA SER A 37 -0.23 33.82 -4.59
C SER A 37 -0.44 32.91 -5.81
N SER A 38 0.61 32.66 -6.59
CA SER A 38 0.50 31.88 -7.84
C SER A 38 0.33 30.39 -7.59
N ILE A 39 0.79 29.86 -6.44
CA ILE A 39 0.66 28.44 -6.14
C ILE A 39 -0.82 28.03 -6.00
N TYR A 40 -1.68 28.94 -5.54
CA TYR A 40 -3.11 28.68 -5.36
C TYR A 40 -3.88 28.54 -6.68
N ASN A 41 -3.28 28.94 -7.82
CA ASN A 41 -3.83 28.64 -9.15
C ASN A 41 -3.68 27.15 -9.54
N HIS A 42 -2.80 26.41 -8.84
CA HIS A 42 -2.51 25.00 -9.11
C HIS A 42 -3.09 24.08 -8.03
N TYR A 43 -2.97 24.46 -6.76
CA TYR A 43 -3.43 23.68 -5.60
C TYR A 43 -4.07 24.58 -4.57
N LYS A 44 -5.27 24.22 -4.10
CA LYS A 44 -5.99 25.01 -3.09
C LYS A 44 -5.38 24.88 -1.70
N SER A 45 -4.74 23.75 -1.41
CA SER A 45 -4.17 23.44 -0.12
C SER A 45 -2.95 22.49 -0.25
N LYS A 46 -2.19 22.39 0.81
CA LYS A 46 -1.11 21.40 0.97
C LYS A 46 -1.67 19.96 0.97
N GLU A 47 -2.86 19.80 1.55
CA GLU A 47 -3.55 18.51 1.56
C GLU A 47 -3.94 18.06 0.14
N ASP A 48 -4.33 18.96 -0.77
CA ASP A 48 -4.64 18.60 -2.15
C ASP A 48 -3.41 18.04 -2.89
N ILE A 49 -2.22 18.59 -2.62
CA ILE A 49 -0.97 18.04 -3.14
C ILE A 49 -0.71 16.64 -2.57
N LEU A 50 -0.89 16.46 -1.26
CA LEU A 50 -0.72 15.17 -0.61
C LEU A 50 -1.70 14.12 -1.15
N MET A 51 -2.95 14.50 -1.38
CA MET A 51 -3.94 13.61 -1.97
C MET A 51 -3.63 13.25 -3.43
N GLU A 52 -3.03 14.15 -4.23
CA GLU A 52 -2.56 13.84 -5.57
C GLU A 52 -1.40 12.81 -5.52
N ILE A 53 -0.49 12.95 -4.54
CA ILE A 53 0.58 11.96 -4.27
C ILE A 53 -0.03 10.61 -3.87
N ALA A 54 -1.03 10.59 -2.99
CA ALA A 54 -1.70 9.38 -2.58
C ALA A 54 -2.42 8.70 -3.77
N HIS A 55 -3.07 9.45 -4.63
CA HIS A 55 -3.73 8.91 -5.82
C HIS A 55 -2.72 8.34 -6.83
N GLU A 56 -1.53 8.93 -6.98
CA GLU A 56 -0.47 8.32 -7.79
C GLU A 56 -0.10 6.93 -7.26
N LEU A 57 0.18 6.81 -5.94
CA LEU A 57 0.48 5.51 -5.34
C LEU A 57 -0.63 4.49 -5.56
N MET A 58 -1.91 4.92 -5.47
CA MET A 58 -3.05 4.03 -5.71
C MET A 58 -3.16 3.62 -7.20
N THR A 59 -2.79 4.48 -8.12
CA THR A 59 -2.74 4.15 -9.56
C THR A 59 -1.67 3.09 -9.82
N GLU A 60 -0.46 3.29 -9.31
CA GLU A 60 0.62 2.30 -9.40
C GLU A 60 0.23 0.94 -8.78
N LEU A 61 -0.42 0.96 -7.61
CA LEU A 61 -0.93 -0.24 -6.96
C LEU A 61 -1.98 -0.95 -7.83
N SER A 62 -2.87 -0.18 -8.45
CA SER A 62 -3.92 -0.71 -9.35
C SER A 62 -3.36 -1.35 -10.61
N GLU A 63 -2.28 -0.83 -11.15
CA GLU A 63 -1.65 -1.33 -12.37
C GLU A 63 -0.75 -2.53 -12.11
N HIS A 64 -0.06 -2.59 -10.97
CA HIS A 64 0.97 -3.59 -10.72
C HIS A 64 0.53 -4.71 -9.77
N VAL A 65 -0.25 -4.39 -8.74
CA VAL A 65 -0.61 -5.37 -7.69
C VAL A 65 -1.99 -5.98 -7.90
N TYR A 66 -3.00 -5.20 -8.26
CA TYR A 66 -4.36 -5.76 -8.40
C TYR A 66 -4.52 -6.81 -9.50
N PRO A 67 -3.76 -6.81 -10.62
CA PRO A 67 -3.81 -7.91 -11.57
C PRO A 67 -3.39 -9.25 -10.96
N LEU A 68 -2.53 -9.26 -9.93
CA LEU A 68 -2.07 -10.47 -9.27
C LEU A 68 -3.22 -11.24 -8.59
N TYR A 69 -4.22 -10.53 -8.06
CA TYR A 69 -5.41 -11.14 -7.46
C TYR A 69 -6.27 -11.91 -8.46
N LYS A 70 -6.08 -11.69 -9.75
CA LYS A 70 -6.82 -12.36 -10.82
C LYS A 70 -6.14 -13.62 -11.37
N ARG A 71 -4.93 -13.95 -10.87
CA ARG A 71 -4.14 -15.12 -11.30
C ARG A 71 -4.71 -16.42 -10.74
N LEU A 72 -5.99 -16.68 -11.03
CA LEU A 72 -6.72 -17.90 -10.62
C LEU A 72 -6.34 -19.15 -11.42
N ASP A 73 -5.48 -18.99 -12.41
CA ASP A 73 -4.83 -20.03 -13.21
C ASP A 73 -3.73 -20.78 -12.42
N LEU A 74 -3.21 -20.18 -11.37
CA LEU A 74 -2.16 -20.76 -10.52
C LEU A 74 -2.74 -21.76 -9.51
N SER A 75 -1.91 -22.72 -9.09
CA SER A 75 -2.23 -23.50 -7.89
C SER A 75 -2.33 -22.58 -6.67
N PRO A 76 -3.11 -22.93 -5.62
CA PRO A 76 -3.28 -22.07 -4.45
C PRO A 76 -1.95 -21.64 -3.82
N ARG A 77 -1.01 -22.54 -3.67
CA ARG A 77 0.33 -22.21 -3.13
C ARG A 77 1.07 -21.22 -4.01
N ALA A 78 1.07 -21.43 -5.32
CA ALA A 78 1.74 -20.51 -6.25
C ALA A 78 1.06 -19.13 -6.27
N PHE A 79 -0.27 -19.09 -6.19
CA PHE A 79 -1.03 -17.85 -6.09
C PHE A 79 -0.62 -17.04 -4.85
N PHE A 80 -0.66 -17.64 -3.66
CA PHE A 80 -0.31 -16.95 -2.42
C PHE A 80 1.14 -16.49 -2.39
N VAL A 81 2.08 -17.35 -2.81
CA VAL A 81 3.51 -17.02 -2.83
C VAL A 81 3.78 -15.87 -3.80
N ASN A 82 3.29 -15.97 -5.06
CA ASN A 82 3.52 -14.92 -6.05
C ASN A 82 2.89 -13.59 -5.61
N LEU A 83 1.64 -13.60 -5.15
CA LEU A 83 0.97 -12.39 -4.70
C LEU A 83 1.74 -11.71 -3.56
N SER A 84 2.20 -12.48 -2.57
CA SER A 84 2.89 -11.92 -1.41
C SER A 84 4.26 -11.35 -1.78
N ILE A 85 5.04 -12.09 -2.56
CA ILE A 85 6.39 -11.68 -2.97
C ILE A 85 6.32 -10.47 -3.92
N GLU A 86 5.48 -10.52 -4.95
CA GLU A 86 5.38 -9.43 -5.92
C GLU A 86 4.80 -8.16 -5.29
N THR A 87 3.84 -8.30 -4.35
CA THR A 87 3.35 -7.14 -3.59
C THR A 87 4.46 -6.53 -2.72
N ASN A 88 5.26 -7.35 -2.04
CA ASN A 88 6.39 -6.83 -1.27
C ASN A 88 7.43 -6.16 -2.19
N ASN A 89 7.80 -6.78 -3.30
CA ASN A 89 8.75 -6.22 -4.27
C ASN A 89 8.27 -4.88 -4.83
N PHE A 90 6.97 -4.73 -5.07
CA PHE A 90 6.38 -3.46 -5.49
C PHE A 90 6.64 -2.36 -4.45
N PHE A 91 6.43 -2.63 -3.17
CA PHE A 91 6.69 -1.65 -2.10
C PHE A 91 8.18 -1.40 -1.84
N GLU A 92 9.09 -2.27 -2.32
CA GLU A 92 10.53 -2.05 -2.29
C GLU A 92 11.04 -1.13 -3.42
N LEU A 93 10.25 -0.88 -4.46
CA LEU A 93 10.64 0.06 -5.51
C LEU A 93 10.95 1.44 -4.90
N PRO A 94 12.09 2.07 -5.20
CA PRO A 94 12.54 3.27 -4.48
C PRO A 94 11.51 4.40 -4.45
N ARG A 95 10.80 4.63 -5.56
CA ARG A 95 9.75 5.64 -5.63
C ARG A 95 8.55 5.26 -4.77
N ILE A 96 8.06 4.03 -4.89
CA ILE A 96 6.89 3.53 -4.13
C ILE A 96 7.20 3.55 -2.63
N ASN A 97 8.35 3.06 -2.24
CA ASN A 97 8.81 3.07 -0.85
C ASN A 97 8.82 4.50 -0.27
N LYS A 98 9.35 5.47 -1.05
CA LYS A 98 9.36 6.88 -0.65
C LYS A 98 7.96 7.45 -0.44
N LEU A 99 7.03 7.19 -1.38
CA LEU A 99 5.64 7.65 -1.27
C LEU A 99 4.95 6.99 -0.08
N THR A 100 5.17 5.71 0.13
CA THR A 100 4.60 4.95 1.25
C THR A 100 5.08 5.48 2.59
N LYS A 101 6.38 5.69 2.75
CA LYS A 101 6.97 6.29 3.97
C LYS A 101 6.43 7.69 4.26
N LEU A 102 6.10 8.44 3.23
CA LEU A 102 5.47 9.76 3.39
C LEU A 102 4.02 9.66 3.84
N LEU A 103 3.24 8.74 3.26
CA LEU A 103 1.78 8.74 3.39
C LEU A 103 1.29 7.97 4.63
N ILE A 104 1.90 6.81 4.94
CA ILE A 104 1.40 5.94 6.01
C ILE A 104 1.36 6.62 7.38
N PRO A 105 2.38 7.35 7.84
CA PRO A 105 2.31 8.03 9.14
C PRO A 105 1.19 9.07 9.23
N LEU A 106 0.83 9.69 8.08
CA LEU A 106 -0.15 10.78 8.02
C LEU A 106 -1.60 10.28 7.97
N GLU A 107 -1.85 8.98 7.79
CA GLU A 107 -3.21 8.44 7.70
C GLU A 107 -4.02 8.66 9.00
N PHE A 108 -3.36 8.65 10.14
CA PHE A 108 -4.02 8.86 11.43
C PHE A 108 -4.43 10.30 11.68
N GLU A 109 -3.89 11.24 10.92
CA GLU A 109 -4.12 12.68 11.09
C GLU A 109 -5.03 13.27 10.00
N ILE A 110 -5.04 12.67 8.80
CA ILE A 110 -5.75 13.20 7.62
C ILE A 110 -6.89 12.25 7.24
N PRO A 111 -8.16 12.57 7.57
CA PRO A 111 -9.30 11.67 7.34
C PRO A 111 -9.49 11.23 5.88
N ARG A 112 -9.23 12.12 4.92
CA ARG A 112 -9.32 11.78 3.49
C ARG A 112 -8.30 10.72 3.10
N LEU A 113 -7.06 10.88 3.57
CA LEU A 113 -5.98 9.92 3.33
C LEU A 113 -6.30 8.58 4.00
N LYS A 114 -6.71 8.60 5.28
CA LYS A 114 -7.13 7.40 6.01
C LYS A 114 -8.19 6.60 5.25
N ASN A 115 -9.24 7.28 4.77
CA ASN A 115 -10.31 6.61 4.05
C ASN A 115 -9.81 5.98 2.74
N LEU A 116 -8.95 6.68 1.99
CA LEU A 116 -8.37 6.17 0.76
C LEU A 116 -7.52 4.93 1.04
N LEU A 117 -6.58 5.01 1.97
CA LEU A 117 -5.68 3.90 2.31
C LEU A 117 -6.45 2.71 2.88
N HIS A 118 -7.47 2.95 3.73
CA HIS A 118 -8.31 1.87 4.25
C HIS A 118 -9.03 1.10 3.13
N VAL A 119 -9.60 1.80 2.15
CA VAL A 119 -10.25 1.16 1.01
C VAL A 119 -9.24 0.33 0.21
N GLU A 120 -8.10 0.93 -0.13
CA GLU A 120 -7.14 0.32 -1.04
C GLU A 120 -6.33 -0.80 -0.37
N PHE A 121 -5.84 -0.61 0.84
CA PHE A 121 -4.97 -1.58 1.50
C PHE A 121 -5.71 -2.62 2.35
N ILE A 122 -6.96 -2.35 2.75
CA ILE A 122 -7.70 -3.24 3.64
C ILE A 122 -8.94 -3.83 2.97
N GLN A 123 -9.83 -2.99 2.46
CA GLN A 123 -11.14 -3.49 1.99
C GLN A 123 -11.01 -4.26 0.66
N LYS A 124 -10.35 -3.72 -0.34
CA LYS A 124 -10.20 -4.35 -1.66
C LYS A 124 -9.47 -5.71 -1.58
N PRO A 125 -8.29 -5.81 -0.91
CA PRO A 125 -7.63 -7.11 -0.74
C PRO A 125 -8.51 -8.14 -0.04
N ARG A 126 -9.17 -7.78 1.07
CA ARG A 126 -10.06 -8.69 1.80
C ARG A 126 -11.25 -9.15 0.97
N THR A 127 -11.81 -8.27 0.16
CA THR A 127 -12.89 -8.63 -0.78
C THR A 127 -12.38 -9.62 -1.82
N SER A 128 -11.19 -9.43 -2.37
CA SER A 128 -10.56 -10.33 -3.33
C SER A 128 -10.29 -11.71 -2.72
N PHE A 129 -9.73 -11.77 -1.52
CA PHE A 129 -9.51 -13.03 -0.79
C PHE A 129 -10.82 -13.72 -0.43
N ASN A 130 -11.83 -12.98 0.01
CA ASN A 130 -13.16 -13.54 0.29
C ASN A 130 -13.72 -14.27 -0.93
N TYR A 131 -13.67 -13.65 -2.10
CA TYR A 131 -14.10 -14.28 -3.36
C TYR A 131 -13.26 -15.51 -3.70
N TYR A 132 -11.94 -15.42 -3.54
CA TYR A 132 -11.01 -16.52 -3.80
C TYR A 132 -11.30 -17.73 -2.89
N PHE A 133 -11.44 -17.51 -1.58
CA PHE A 133 -11.74 -18.58 -0.62
C PHE A 133 -13.11 -19.20 -0.84
N GLN A 134 -14.14 -18.41 -1.15
CA GLN A 134 -15.43 -18.96 -1.57
C GLN A 134 -15.29 -19.90 -2.78
N THR A 135 -14.42 -19.53 -3.72
CA THR A 135 -14.18 -20.35 -4.91
C THR A 135 -13.47 -21.66 -4.58
N LEU A 136 -12.45 -21.62 -3.71
CA LEU A 136 -11.75 -22.83 -3.23
C LEU A 136 -12.70 -23.75 -2.44
N MET A 137 -13.52 -23.20 -1.56
CA MET A 137 -14.51 -23.98 -0.79
C MET A 137 -15.53 -24.66 -1.69
N ARG A 138 -16.05 -23.96 -2.71
CA ARG A 138 -17.00 -24.54 -3.70
C ARG A 138 -16.36 -25.66 -4.53
N LYS A 139 -15.05 -25.59 -4.80
CA LYS A 139 -14.30 -26.63 -5.50
C LYS A 139 -13.86 -27.79 -4.60
N GLY A 140 -14.13 -27.74 -3.29
CA GLY A 140 -13.63 -28.73 -2.32
C GLY A 140 -12.11 -28.65 -2.07
N GLN A 141 -11.48 -27.58 -2.48
CA GLN A 141 -10.03 -27.35 -2.33
C GLN A 141 -9.68 -26.60 -1.04
N MET A 142 -10.66 -26.26 -0.24
CA MET A 142 -10.51 -25.60 1.06
C MET A 142 -11.61 -26.08 2.00
N LYS A 143 -11.29 -26.31 3.26
CA LYS A 143 -12.25 -26.62 4.32
C LYS A 143 -13.33 -25.53 4.41
N GLN A 144 -14.59 -25.95 4.61
CA GLN A 144 -15.71 -25.03 4.77
C GLN A 144 -15.52 -24.14 6.02
N ALA A 145 -15.62 -22.86 5.85
CA ALA A 145 -15.48 -21.84 6.89
C ALA A 145 -16.18 -20.54 6.47
N ASP A 146 -16.20 -19.52 7.32
CA ASP A 146 -16.54 -18.17 6.90
C ASP A 146 -15.43 -17.61 6.00
N PRO A 147 -15.68 -17.35 4.72
CA PRO A 147 -14.63 -16.93 3.78
C PRO A 147 -14.12 -15.53 4.06
N MET A 148 -14.94 -14.64 4.65
CA MET A 148 -14.49 -13.29 5.05
C MET A 148 -13.60 -13.36 6.30
N LEU A 149 -13.91 -14.23 7.25
CA LEU A 149 -13.05 -14.45 8.41
C LEU A 149 -11.71 -15.04 7.96
N ALA A 150 -11.70 -16.02 7.07
CA ALA A 150 -10.47 -16.56 6.49
C ALA A 150 -9.65 -15.47 5.77
N ALA A 151 -10.32 -14.59 5.00
CA ALA A 151 -9.67 -13.45 4.33
C ALA A 151 -9.03 -12.48 5.34
N LYS A 152 -9.72 -12.18 6.43
CA LYS A 152 -9.17 -11.35 7.51
C LYS A 152 -7.97 -12.03 8.18
N MET A 153 -8.07 -13.31 8.52
CA MET A 153 -6.96 -14.07 9.15
C MET A 153 -5.72 -14.07 8.24
N TYR A 154 -5.88 -14.39 6.97
CA TYR A 154 -4.78 -14.41 6.01
C TYR A 154 -4.13 -13.03 5.84
N HIS A 155 -4.96 -12.02 5.56
CA HIS A 155 -4.48 -10.69 5.19
C HIS A 155 -3.91 -9.90 6.39
N SER A 156 -4.41 -10.13 7.60
CA SER A 156 -3.96 -9.38 8.79
C SER A 156 -2.46 -9.54 9.09
N PHE A 157 -1.87 -10.69 8.76
CA PHE A 157 -0.44 -10.91 8.88
C PHE A 157 0.37 -9.93 8.01
N PHE A 158 -0.02 -9.79 6.74
CA PHE A 158 0.66 -8.87 5.81
C PHE A 158 0.41 -7.40 6.15
N VAL A 159 -0.80 -7.07 6.62
CA VAL A 159 -1.12 -5.73 7.12
C VAL A 159 -0.23 -5.38 8.30
N TYR A 160 -0.13 -6.28 9.30
CA TYR A 160 0.72 -6.05 10.47
C TYR A 160 2.20 -5.86 10.04
N HIS A 161 2.72 -6.77 9.21
CA HIS A 161 4.08 -6.69 8.69
C HIS A 161 4.35 -5.38 7.93
N PHE A 162 3.39 -4.93 7.12
CA PHE A 162 3.48 -3.66 6.40
C PHE A 162 3.56 -2.47 7.37
N TYR A 163 2.69 -2.42 8.37
CA TYR A 163 2.71 -1.35 9.37
C TYR A 163 3.96 -1.39 10.25
N GLU A 164 4.42 -2.57 10.64
CA GLU A 164 5.66 -2.76 11.37
C GLU A 164 6.85 -2.11 10.61
N LYS A 165 6.95 -2.38 9.31
CA LYS A 165 7.98 -1.82 8.44
C LYS A 165 7.93 -0.30 8.30
N TYR A 166 6.74 0.28 8.15
CA TYR A 166 6.58 1.70 7.79
C TYR A 166 6.32 2.64 8.97
N LEU A 167 5.89 2.12 10.11
CA LEU A 167 5.57 2.92 11.29
C LEU A 167 6.56 2.72 12.46
N LEU A 168 7.11 1.53 12.62
CA LEU A 168 7.92 1.23 13.80
C LEU A 168 9.41 1.47 13.57
N GLU A 169 9.81 1.82 12.33
CA GLU A 169 11.23 2.11 11.98
C GLU A 169 12.21 1.05 12.52
N GLU A 170 11.78 -0.24 12.56
CA GLU A 170 12.66 -1.31 13.02
C GLU A 170 13.94 -1.32 12.18
N PRO A 171 15.12 -1.41 12.82
CA PRO A 171 16.39 -1.50 12.09
C PRO A 171 16.36 -2.71 11.14
N ASP A 172 16.98 -2.58 9.99
CA ASP A 172 17.05 -3.56 8.89
C ASP A 172 17.43 -5.01 9.32
N ASN A 173 17.81 -5.21 10.56
CA ASN A 173 18.25 -6.52 11.10
C ASN A 173 17.11 -7.47 11.50
N PHE A 174 15.88 -6.99 11.69
CA PHE A 174 14.79 -7.86 12.18
C PHE A 174 14.09 -8.65 11.07
N LEU A 175 14.13 -8.16 9.82
CA LEU A 175 13.34 -8.71 8.73
C LEU A 175 14.16 -9.02 7.46
N THR A 176 15.37 -9.49 7.60
CA THR A 176 16.25 -9.82 6.47
C THR A 176 15.77 -10.99 5.60
N ASN A 177 14.69 -11.69 5.96
CA ASN A 177 14.15 -12.80 5.18
C ASN A 177 12.62 -12.82 5.10
N TYR A 178 12.02 -11.77 4.52
CA TYR A 178 10.56 -11.68 4.29
C TYR A 178 10.01 -12.89 3.55
N GLU A 179 10.73 -13.37 2.55
CA GLU A 179 10.27 -14.48 1.73
C GLU A 179 10.07 -15.75 2.56
N SER A 180 11.01 -16.09 3.45
CA SER A 180 10.88 -17.24 4.36
C SER A 180 9.70 -17.05 5.31
N LEU A 181 9.53 -15.86 5.87
CA LEU A 181 8.43 -15.52 6.78
C LEU A 181 7.07 -15.65 6.08
N PHE A 182 6.96 -15.11 4.86
CA PHE A 182 5.73 -15.20 4.06
C PHE A 182 5.41 -16.64 3.68
N ARG A 183 6.40 -17.42 3.25
CA ARG A 183 6.23 -18.86 2.94
C ARG A 183 5.78 -19.66 4.15
N SER A 184 6.31 -19.37 5.33
CA SER A 184 5.92 -20.01 6.59
C SER A 184 4.47 -19.69 6.94
N HIS A 185 4.07 -18.40 6.89
CA HIS A 185 2.70 -17.99 7.12
C HIS A 185 1.72 -18.65 6.13
N ILE A 186 2.06 -18.65 4.85
CA ILE A 186 1.25 -19.27 3.79
C ILE A 186 1.09 -20.78 4.08
N THR A 187 2.16 -21.47 4.45
CA THR A 187 2.12 -22.90 4.76
C THR A 187 1.19 -23.18 5.95
N LEU A 188 1.36 -22.48 7.06
CA LEU A 188 0.50 -22.61 8.24
C LEU A 188 -0.97 -22.34 7.93
N PHE A 189 -1.25 -21.30 7.13
CA PHE A 189 -2.61 -20.97 6.73
C PHE A 189 -3.23 -22.06 5.84
N MET A 190 -2.47 -22.56 4.86
CA MET A 190 -2.94 -23.61 3.95
C MET A 190 -3.18 -24.92 4.70
N ASP A 191 -2.29 -25.30 5.61
CA ASP A 191 -2.44 -26.50 6.45
C ASP A 191 -3.69 -26.41 7.33
N TYR A 192 -3.91 -25.27 8.00
CA TYR A 192 -5.08 -25.06 8.86
C TYR A 192 -6.41 -25.18 8.12
N PHE A 193 -6.48 -24.69 6.88
CA PHE A 193 -7.68 -24.70 6.06
C PHE A 193 -7.72 -25.88 5.06
N ASN A 194 -6.78 -26.83 5.11
CA ASN A 194 -6.68 -27.96 4.18
C ASN A 194 -6.72 -27.49 2.71
N ILE A 195 -5.94 -26.48 2.35
CA ILE A 195 -5.87 -25.95 0.99
C ILE A 195 -4.83 -26.76 0.20
N ASN A 196 -5.29 -27.41 -0.89
CA ASN A 196 -4.46 -28.28 -1.75
C ASN A 196 -4.21 -27.66 -3.13
#